data_9a4d8e43f81584cc6145f1a6aca81758
#
_entry.id   9a4d8e43f81584cc6145f1a6aca81758
#
_cell.length_a   1.000
_cell.length_b   1.000
_cell.length_c   1.000
_cell.angle_alpha   90.00
_cell.angle_beta   90.00
_cell.angle_gamma   90.00
#
_symmetry.space_group_name_H-M   'P 1'
#
loop_
_entity.id
_entity.type
_entity.pdbx_description
1 polymer ?
#
loop_
_entity_poly.entity_id
_entity_poly.type
_entity_poly.pdbx_seq_one_letter_code
_entity_poly.pdbx_strand_id
1 'polypeptide(L)'
;MVELSIANDSRTPFPCEATVLDLSRLRALHAVSVHGSVAGAAAALGYTPSAVSQQITKLERETRTTLLERRGRGVSLTEEALHLVTAAQQLLAIMERTETTLEERRGLPTGRLSIGAFASAARGLLPGVLAELDRDHAALEARMTEVDPHLSVDLVANGVLDLAVAHDWDIAPLPAPEGVAQAVIGDDRCDLLVPEGHALAGREAVRREELAKERWVCQPPGTVCHDWLVRTLRAAGCEPDIRHRAEENHTQLALVAAGLGVAMIPRLGRGPLPAGVVAVRLDPVPVRRLYALWRTEAARRPAITAAVSALQAHGVAAGLVRAPACART
;
A
#
# COMPACT_ATOMS: atom_id res chain seq x y z
N MET A 1 36.20 -28.29 22.46
CA MET A 1 36.04 -27.36 23.60
C MET A 1 37.14 -26.33 23.47
N VAL A 2 36.78 -25.09 23.06
CA VAL A 2 37.68 -23.95 23.04
C VAL A 2 37.20 -23.06 24.17
N GLU A 3 37.92 -23.06 25.28
CA GLU A 3 37.71 -22.13 26.39
C GLU A 3 38.17 -20.75 25.93
N LEU A 4 37.23 -19.82 25.77
CA LEU A 4 37.53 -18.40 25.66
C LEU A 4 37.77 -17.85 27.08
N SER A 5 39.02 -17.78 27.48
CA SER A 5 39.45 -17.06 28.65
C SER A 5 39.30 -15.56 28.38
N ILE A 6 38.25 -14.94 28.95
CA ILE A 6 38.10 -13.49 28.96
C ILE A 6 39.02 -12.93 30.05
N ALA A 7 40.20 -12.47 29.65
CA ALA A 7 41.03 -11.67 30.52
C ALA A 7 40.35 -10.32 30.76
N ASN A 8 40.01 -10.09 32.02
CA ASN A 8 39.42 -8.82 32.49
C ASN A 8 40.57 -7.80 32.60
N ASP A 9 40.85 -7.08 31.52
CA ASP A 9 41.76 -5.94 31.54
C ASP A 9 40.97 -4.65 31.72
N SER A 10 40.89 -4.23 32.95
CA SER A 10 40.33 -2.95 33.39
C SER A 10 41.28 -1.84 32.99
N ARG A 11 40.78 -0.85 32.25
CA ARG A 11 41.31 0.50 32.00
C ARG A 11 41.91 0.75 30.63
N THR A 12 41.04 0.88 29.65
CA THR A 12 41.16 1.96 28.68
C THR A 12 39.79 2.67 28.61
N PRO A 13 39.71 3.94 29.00
CA PRO A 13 38.50 4.70 28.70
C PRO A 13 38.46 4.83 27.19
N PHE A 14 37.46 4.23 26.56
CA PHE A 14 37.06 4.62 25.20
C PHE A 14 36.92 6.15 25.22
N PRO A 15 37.51 6.90 24.27
CA PRO A 15 37.33 8.34 24.26
C PRO A 15 35.84 8.59 24.18
N CYS A 16 35.27 8.97 25.30
CA CYS A 16 33.89 9.42 25.43
C CYS A 16 33.83 10.75 24.70
N GLU A 17 33.28 10.75 23.48
CA GLU A 17 32.63 11.84 22.76
C GLU A 17 32.51 11.56 21.24
N ALA A 18 32.64 10.31 20.81
CA ALA A 18 32.13 9.96 19.50
C ALA A 18 30.57 10.04 19.56
N THR A 19 30.01 11.03 18.95
CA THR A 19 28.55 11.16 18.79
C THR A 19 28.06 9.92 18.05
N VAL A 20 27.59 8.91 18.79
CA VAL A 20 27.04 7.70 18.20
C VAL A 20 25.58 8.00 17.87
N LEU A 21 25.27 8.06 16.58
CA LEU A 21 23.89 8.21 16.12
C LEU A 21 23.02 7.05 16.62
N ASP A 22 21.96 7.37 17.32
CA ASP A 22 21.00 6.38 17.83
C ASP A 22 20.00 6.00 16.72
N LEU A 23 19.89 4.71 16.44
CA LEU A 23 19.02 4.20 15.37
C LEU A 23 17.55 4.50 15.63
N SER A 24 17.10 4.51 16.90
CA SER A 24 15.70 4.82 17.24
C SER A 24 15.37 6.28 16.90
N ARG A 25 16.34 7.17 17.04
CA ARG A 25 16.20 8.59 16.67
C ARG A 25 16.24 8.80 15.17
N LEU A 26 17.10 8.08 14.46
CA LEU A 26 17.10 8.05 12.99
C LEU A 26 15.78 7.51 12.45
N ARG A 27 15.23 6.45 13.07
CA ARG A 27 13.92 5.90 12.72
C ARG A 27 12.79 6.89 12.95
N ALA A 28 12.86 7.68 14.04
CA ALA A 28 11.89 8.74 14.31
C ALA A 28 11.95 9.85 13.25
N LEU A 29 13.15 10.30 12.85
CA LEU A 29 13.35 11.30 11.79
C LEU A 29 12.84 10.77 10.45
N HIS A 30 13.17 9.53 10.09
CA HIS A 30 12.68 8.86 8.89
C HIS A 30 11.14 8.79 8.89
N ALA A 31 10.52 8.41 10.00
CA ALA A 31 9.05 8.39 10.09
C ALA A 31 8.43 9.79 9.91
N VAL A 32 9.06 10.85 10.44
CA VAL A 32 8.60 12.23 10.19
C VAL A 32 8.70 12.60 8.71
N SER A 33 9.75 12.15 8.00
CA SER A 33 9.88 12.40 6.57
C SER A 33 8.78 11.73 5.74
N VAL A 34 8.42 10.50 6.10
CA VAL A 34 7.38 9.71 5.38
C VAL A 34 5.98 10.25 5.64
N HIS A 35 5.68 10.56 6.91
CA HIS A 35 4.31 10.96 7.31
C HIS A 35 4.07 12.47 7.31
N GLY A 36 5.07 13.28 6.96
CA GLY A 36 4.95 14.74 6.83
C GLY A 36 4.65 15.49 8.13
N SER A 37 4.57 14.79 9.27
CA SER A 37 4.29 15.39 10.56
C SER A 37 4.78 14.53 11.73
N VAL A 38 5.07 15.18 12.87
CA VAL A 38 5.43 14.50 14.12
C VAL A 38 4.27 13.64 14.63
N ALA A 39 3.02 14.10 14.47
CA ALA A 39 1.84 13.36 14.90
C ALA A 39 1.61 12.09 14.04
N GLY A 40 1.77 12.20 12.71
CA GLY A 40 1.70 11.05 11.80
C GLY A 40 2.79 10.02 12.08
N ALA A 41 4.04 10.49 12.27
CA ALA A 41 5.16 9.62 12.66
C ALA A 41 4.91 8.90 13.99
N ALA A 42 4.36 9.60 14.98
CA ALA A 42 4.05 9.02 16.27
C ALA A 42 2.99 7.90 16.18
N ALA A 43 1.94 8.15 15.42
CA ALA A 43 0.90 7.14 15.17
C ALA A 43 1.49 5.90 14.48
N ALA A 44 2.33 6.07 13.46
CA ALA A 44 2.97 4.98 12.72
C ALA A 44 3.95 4.16 13.58
N LEU A 45 4.67 4.82 14.48
CA LEU A 45 5.65 4.16 15.36
C LEU A 45 5.03 3.59 16.65
N GLY A 46 3.75 3.85 16.93
CA GLY A 46 3.11 3.48 18.20
C GLY A 46 3.62 4.29 19.40
N TYR A 47 4.05 5.53 19.16
CA TYR A 47 4.56 6.46 20.19
C TYR A 47 3.60 7.64 20.39
N THR A 48 3.88 8.45 21.42
CA THR A 48 3.21 9.75 21.56
C THR A 48 3.94 10.81 20.71
N PRO A 49 3.26 11.88 20.24
CA PRO A 49 3.90 12.98 19.54
C PRO A 49 5.04 13.64 20.34
N SER A 50 4.89 13.70 21.67
CA SER A 50 5.91 14.19 22.58
C SER A 50 7.18 13.31 22.57
N ALA A 51 7.01 11.99 22.55
CA ALA A 51 8.15 11.06 22.52
C ALA A 51 8.92 11.20 21.19
N VAL A 52 8.22 11.29 20.04
CA VAL A 52 8.89 11.52 18.75
C VAL A 52 9.59 12.87 18.72
N SER A 53 8.95 13.95 19.19
CA SER A 53 9.61 15.28 19.31
C SER A 53 10.88 15.22 20.14
N GLN A 54 10.86 14.52 21.27
CA GLN A 54 12.04 14.35 22.12
C GLN A 54 13.17 13.57 21.42
N GLN A 55 12.84 12.53 20.65
CA GLN A 55 13.83 11.79 19.85
C GLN A 55 14.50 12.71 18.82
N ILE A 56 13.72 13.50 18.09
CA ILE A 56 14.25 14.46 17.12
C ILE A 56 15.13 15.52 17.82
N THR A 57 14.65 16.12 18.90
CA THR A 57 15.44 17.12 19.65
C THR A 57 16.78 16.54 20.19
N LYS A 58 16.79 15.27 20.60
CA LYS A 58 18.03 14.59 21.01
C LYS A 58 18.96 14.40 19.81
N LEU A 59 18.40 13.99 18.64
CA LEU A 59 19.18 13.83 17.42
C LEU A 59 19.79 15.17 16.97
N GLU A 60 19.02 16.28 17.01
CA GLU A 60 19.50 17.63 16.72
C GLU A 60 20.67 18.05 17.62
N ARG A 61 20.59 17.70 18.91
CA ARG A 61 21.69 17.98 19.86
C ARG A 61 22.94 17.13 19.57
N GLU A 62 22.77 15.87 19.19
CA GLU A 62 23.86 14.98 18.83
C GLU A 62 24.57 15.40 17.55
N THR A 63 23.78 15.77 16.54
CA THR A 63 24.30 16.22 15.25
C THR A 63 24.72 17.69 15.27
N ARG A 64 24.37 18.44 16.32
CA ARG A 64 24.53 19.90 16.43
C ARG A 64 23.91 20.67 15.24
N THR A 65 22.80 20.14 14.71
CA THR A 65 22.17 20.63 13.50
C THR A 65 20.66 20.66 13.67
N THR A 66 20.00 21.70 13.22
CA THR A 66 18.53 21.77 13.16
C THR A 66 18.05 20.83 12.05
N LEU A 67 17.14 19.93 12.37
CA LEU A 67 16.61 18.95 11.42
C LEU A 67 15.17 19.26 10.97
N LEU A 68 14.40 19.92 11.83
CA LEU A 68 13.04 20.32 11.53
C LEU A 68 12.85 21.83 11.63
N GLU A 69 12.25 22.42 10.61
CA GLU A 69 11.82 23.81 10.58
C GLU A 69 10.31 23.92 10.64
N ARG A 70 9.80 24.96 11.32
CA ARG A 70 8.37 25.25 11.33
C ARG A 70 7.93 25.86 10.00
N ARG A 71 6.94 25.24 9.37
CA ARG A 71 6.33 25.76 8.14
C ARG A 71 4.81 25.83 8.31
N GLY A 72 4.31 27.00 8.60
CA GLY A 72 2.89 27.21 8.87
C GLY A 72 2.40 26.38 10.06
N ARG A 73 1.46 25.45 9.84
CA ARG A 73 0.93 24.53 10.86
C ARG A 73 1.69 23.19 10.95
N GLY A 74 2.70 22.99 10.12
CA GLY A 74 3.46 21.74 10.04
C GLY A 74 4.97 21.94 10.25
N VAL A 75 5.72 20.91 9.91
CA VAL A 75 7.17 20.88 9.93
C VAL A 75 7.70 20.54 8.54
N SER A 76 8.84 21.13 8.15
CA SER A 76 9.63 20.72 6.99
C SER A 76 11.00 20.24 7.43
N LEU A 77 11.58 19.31 6.66
CA LEU A 77 12.94 18.85 6.88
C LEU A 77 13.94 19.84 6.30
N THR A 78 15.07 20.01 6.98
CA THR A 78 16.25 20.72 6.45
C THR A 78 16.99 19.85 5.45
N GLU A 79 17.97 20.40 4.73
CA GLU A 79 18.84 19.65 3.83
C GLU A 79 19.65 18.60 4.57
N GLU A 80 20.17 18.95 5.73
CA GLU A 80 20.89 18.03 6.62
C GLU A 80 20.00 16.89 7.12
N ALA A 81 18.73 17.18 7.42
CA ALA A 81 17.78 16.15 7.78
C ALA A 81 17.53 15.16 6.63
N LEU A 82 17.47 15.63 5.37
CA LEU A 82 17.31 14.75 4.20
C LEU A 82 18.53 13.82 4.03
N HIS A 83 19.75 14.31 4.29
CA HIS A 83 20.94 13.46 4.32
C HIS A 83 20.85 12.38 5.39
N LEU A 84 20.42 12.73 6.61
CA LEU A 84 20.23 11.76 7.69
C LEU A 84 19.10 10.77 7.40
N VAL A 85 18.01 11.20 6.73
CA VAL A 85 16.92 10.32 6.29
C VAL A 85 17.46 9.27 5.31
N THR A 86 18.27 9.68 4.34
CA THR A 86 18.90 8.76 3.38
C THR A 86 19.79 7.74 4.09
N ALA A 87 20.62 8.18 5.02
CA ALA A 87 21.44 7.28 5.83
C ALA A 87 20.59 6.34 6.69
N ALA A 88 19.52 6.84 7.31
CA ALA A 88 18.57 6.04 8.09
C ALA A 88 17.93 4.93 7.25
N GLN A 89 17.51 5.23 6.03
CA GLN A 89 16.95 4.24 5.09
C GLN A 89 17.94 3.12 4.82
N GLN A 90 19.20 3.45 4.54
CA GLN A 90 20.26 2.45 4.30
C GLN A 90 20.51 1.56 5.52
N LEU A 91 20.59 2.14 6.71
CA LEU A 91 20.77 1.39 7.94
C LEU A 91 19.59 0.47 8.26
N LEU A 92 18.37 0.96 8.06
CA LEU A 92 17.15 0.17 8.25
C LEU A 92 17.08 -1.00 7.25
N ALA A 93 17.48 -0.79 5.99
CA ALA A 93 17.57 -1.84 4.98
C ALA A 93 18.62 -2.92 5.34
N ILE A 94 19.77 -2.52 5.91
CA ILE A 94 20.79 -3.48 6.40
C ILE A 94 20.24 -4.32 7.55
N MET A 95 19.55 -3.69 8.51
CA MET A 95 18.91 -4.41 9.61
C MET A 95 17.86 -5.39 9.10
N GLU A 96 17.00 -4.97 8.21
CA GLU A 96 15.97 -5.83 7.62
C GLU A 96 16.59 -7.04 6.91
N ARG A 97 17.65 -6.85 6.11
CA ARG A 97 18.37 -7.98 5.48
C ARG A 97 18.93 -8.96 6.51
N THR A 98 19.45 -8.43 7.62
CA THR A 98 20.01 -9.27 8.70
C THR A 98 18.90 -10.06 9.38
N GLU A 99 17.79 -9.41 9.72
CA GLU A 99 16.59 -10.05 10.30
C GLU A 99 16.01 -11.09 9.36
N THR A 100 15.87 -10.77 8.06
CA THR A 100 15.43 -11.69 7.01
C THR A 100 16.32 -12.93 6.95
N THR A 101 17.65 -12.77 7.01
CA THR A 101 18.57 -13.91 7.01
C THR A 101 18.40 -14.79 8.25
N LEU A 102 18.13 -14.21 9.41
CA LEU A 102 17.88 -14.96 10.63
C LEU A 102 16.52 -15.70 10.60
N GLU A 103 15.48 -15.05 10.05
CA GLU A 103 14.15 -15.67 9.85
C GLU A 103 14.20 -16.79 8.81
N GLU A 104 14.93 -16.60 7.70
CA GLU A 104 15.13 -17.61 6.65
C GLU A 104 15.77 -18.89 7.21
N ARG A 105 16.77 -18.74 8.09
CA ARG A 105 17.40 -19.89 8.76
C ARG A 105 16.47 -20.66 9.70
N ARG A 106 15.46 -19.99 10.26
CA ARG A 106 14.41 -20.65 11.06
C ARG A 106 13.39 -21.37 10.20
N GLY A 107 13.21 -20.95 8.95
CA GLY A 107 12.36 -21.59 7.94
C GLY A 107 10.84 -21.50 8.19
N LEU A 108 10.42 -20.80 9.22
CA LEU A 108 9.01 -20.68 9.60
C LEU A 108 8.57 -19.22 9.62
N PRO A 109 7.36 -18.90 9.10
CA PRO A 109 6.77 -17.58 9.26
C PRO A 109 6.54 -17.24 10.73
N THR A 110 7.19 -16.19 11.21
CA THR A 110 7.12 -15.77 12.61
C THR A 110 7.17 -14.24 12.72
N GLY A 111 6.87 -13.71 13.90
CA GLY A 111 6.97 -12.28 14.19
C GLY A 111 5.78 -11.50 13.65
N ARG A 112 5.97 -10.21 13.35
CA ARG A 112 4.92 -9.30 12.90
C ARG A 112 5.01 -9.08 11.39
N LEU A 113 3.84 -9.07 10.73
CA LEU A 113 3.68 -8.76 9.31
C LEU A 113 2.61 -7.67 9.14
N SER A 114 3.03 -6.47 8.72
CA SER A 114 2.14 -5.33 8.47
C SER A 114 1.74 -5.31 6.99
N ILE A 115 0.44 -5.45 6.70
CA ILE A 115 -0.10 -5.55 5.34
C ILE A 115 -0.96 -4.34 5.03
N GLY A 116 -0.64 -3.60 3.96
CA GLY A 116 -1.50 -2.56 3.39
C GLY A 116 -2.42 -3.12 2.31
N ALA A 117 -3.68 -2.69 2.26
CA ALA A 117 -4.58 -3.06 1.17
C ALA A 117 -5.63 -1.99 0.92
N PHE A 118 -6.00 -1.76 -0.34
CA PHE A 118 -7.09 -0.86 -0.68
C PHE A 118 -8.46 -1.50 -0.38
N ALA A 119 -9.48 -0.68 -0.16
CA ALA A 119 -10.80 -1.08 0.38
C ALA A 119 -11.40 -2.37 -0.20
N SER A 120 -11.41 -2.51 -1.54
CA SER A 120 -12.04 -3.69 -2.14
C SER A 120 -11.18 -4.97 -2.01
N ALA A 121 -9.85 -4.86 -1.92
CA ALA A 121 -8.98 -6.00 -1.59
C ALA A 121 -9.07 -6.33 -0.09
N ALA A 122 -9.10 -5.32 0.78
CA ALA A 122 -9.31 -5.47 2.22
C ALA A 122 -10.60 -6.23 2.52
N ARG A 123 -11.66 -6.02 1.74
CA ARG A 123 -12.96 -6.69 1.89
C ARG A 123 -13.03 -8.04 1.20
N GLY A 124 -12.54 -8.14 -0.04
CA GLY A 124 -12.77 -9.32 -0.88
C GLY A 124 -11.65 -10.35 -0.91
N LEU A 125 -10.48 -10.03 -0.37
CA LEU A 125 -9.29 -10.89 -0.42
C LEU A 125 -8.66 -11.11 0.96
N LEU A 126 -8.39 -10.03 1.71
CA LEU A 126 -7.61 -10.11 2.94
C LEU A 126 -8.26 -10.93 4.07
N PRO A 127 -9.59 -10.99 4.27
CA PRO A 127 -10.14 -11.79 5.36
C PRO A 127 -9.78 -13.26 5.26
N GLY A 128 -9.84 -13.86 4.06
CA GLY A 128 -9.44 -15.24 3.83
C GLY A 128 -7.94 -15.46 4.02
N VAL A 129 -7.14 -14.54 3.50
CA VAL A 129 -5.66 -14.58 3.63
C VAL A 129 -5.24 -14.51 5.10
N LEU A 130 -5.79 -13.55 5.85
CA LEU A 130 -5.44 -13.38 7.27
C LEU A 130 -5.87 -14.58 8.11
N ALA A 131 -7.07 -15.12 7.85
CA ALA A 131 -7.55 -16.32 8.54
C ALA A 131 -6.67 -17.56 8.24
N GLU A 132 -6.16 -17.70 7.01
CA GLU A 132 -5.22 -18.74 6.63
C GLU A 132 -3.87 -18.57 7.35
N LEU A 133 -3.31 -17.35 7.32
CA LEU A 133 -2.05 -17.06 7.99
C LEU A 133 -2.10 -17.30 9.51
N ASP A 134 -3.18 -16.89 10.15
CA ASP A 134 -3.41 -17.08 11.60
C ASP A 134 -3.53 -18.58 11.96
N ARG A 135 -4.26 -19.35 11.14
CA ARG A 135 -4.43 -20.79 11.35
C ARG A 135 -3.14 -21.58 11.14
N ASP A 136 -2.38 -21.26 10.07
CA ASP A 136 -1.28 -22.11 9.62
C ASP A 136 0.07 -21.67 10.21
N HIS A 137 0.14 -20.45 10.77
CA HIS A 137 1.37 -19.86 11.30
C HIS A 137 1.15 -19.17 12.65
N ALA A 138 0.89 -19.94 13.70
CA ALA A 138 0.55 -19.43 15.05
C ALA A 138 1.58 -18.47 15.67
N ALA A 139 2.83 -18.45 15.18
CA ALA A 139 3.87 -17.54 15.63
C ALA A 139 3.97 -16.26 14.75
N LEU A 140 3.10 -16.12 13.73
CA LEU A 140 3.01 -14.95 12.86
C LEU A 140 1.83 -14.06 13.26
N GLU A 141 2.09 -12.81 13.60
CA GLU A 141 1.05 -11.80 13.85
C GLU A 141 0.87 -10.94 12.59
N ALA A 142 -0.08 -11.30 11.73
CA ALA A 142 -0.41 -10.51 10.56
C ALA A 142 -1.42 -9.40 10.93
N ARG A 143 -1.11 -8.15 10.56
CA ARG A 143 -1.99 -6.98 10.78
C ARG A 143 -2.25 -6.26 9.48
N MET A 144 -3.50 -5.89 9.23
CA MET A 144 -3.91 -5.17 8.03
C MET A 144 -4.25 -3.70 8.35
N THR A 145 -3.90 -2.81 7.42
CA THR A 145 -4.34 -1.42 7.39
C THR A 145 -4.91 -1.12 6.01
N GLU A 146 -6.12 -0.52 5.96
CA GLU A 146 -6.67 -0.04 4.71
C GLU A 146 -5.95 1.22 4.26
N VAL A 147 -5.44 1.21 3.02
CA VAL A 147 -4.64 2.30 2.45
C VAL A 147 -4.76 2.32 0.92
N ASP A 148 -4.80 3.54 0.36
CA ASP A 148 -4.85 3.72 -1.11
C ASP A 148 -3.56 3.20 -1.78
N PRO A 149 -3.64 2.61 -2.99
CA PRO A 149 -2.48 2.09 -3.72
C PRO A 149 -1.33 3.09 -3.90
N HIS A 150 -1.62 4.35 -4.16
CA HIS A 150 -0.59 5.37 -4.30
C HIS A 150 0.24 5.56 -3.03
N LEU A 151 -0.42 5.54 -1.87
CA LEU A 151 0.25 5.68 -0.58
C LEU A 151 0.95 4.39 -0.16
N SER A 152 0.37 3.23 -0.48
CA SER A 152 0.90 1.94 -0.05
C SER A 152 2.28 1.64 -0.64
N VAL A 153 2.56 2.08 -1.87
CA VAL A 153 3.88 1.91 -2.51
C VAL A 153 4.97 2.60 -1.70
N ASP A 154 4.75 3.86 -1.33
CA ASP A 154 5.70 4.63 -0.53
C ASP A 154 5.84 4.06 0.88
N LEU A 155 4.75 3.61 1.50
CA LEU A 155 4.79 2.99 2.83
C LEU A 155 5.57 1.67 2.83
N VAL A 156 5.51 0.88 1.77
CA VAL A 156 6.36 -0.31 1.59
C VAL A 156 7.81 0.09 1.40
N ALA A 157 8.11 1.00 0.46
CA ALA A 157 9.46 1.44 0.18
C ALA A 157 10.17 1.99 1.42
N ASN A 158 9.42 2.68 2.29
CA ASN A 158 9.93 3.28 3.52
C ASN A 158 9.86 2.36 4.76
N GLY A 159 9.46 1.09 4.61
CA GLY A 159 9.47 0.10 5.70
C GLY A 159 8.38 0.28 6.75
N VAL A 160 7.34 1.05 6.48
CA VAL A 160 6.16 1.20 7.35
C VAL A 160 5.23 0.00 7.20
N LEU A 161 5.10 -0.49 5.96
CA LEU A 161 4.43 -1.73 5.64
C LEU A 161 5.46 -2.77 5.19
N ASP A 162 5.27 -4.02 5.58
CA ASP A 162 6.07 -5.14 5.10
C ASP A 162 5.63 -5.58 3.72
N LEU A 163 4.32 -5.58 3.49
CA LEU A 163 3.67 -6.01 2.26
C LEU A 163 2.48 -5.11 1.96
N ALA A 164 2.20 -4.86 0.68
CA ALA A 164 0.97 -4.20 0.27
C ALA A 164 0.29 -4.91 -0.89
N VAL A 165 -1.04 -4.87 -0.91
CA VAL A 165 -1.84 -5.19 -2.09
C VAL A 165 -2.19 -3.91 -2.80
N ALA A 166 -1.67 -3.74 -4.01
CA ALA A 166 -1.93 -2.58 -4.87
C ALA A 166 -2.53 -3.03 -6.21
N HIS A 167 -2.96 -2.09 -7.01
CA HIS A 167 -3.44 -2.37 -8.36
C HIS A 167 -3.07 -1.25 -9.32
N ASP A 168 -2.98 -1.58 -10.58
CA ASP A 168 -2.93 -0.62 -11.68
C ASP A 168 -3.99 -0.93 -12.75
N TRP A 169 -4.16 0.00 -13.66
CA TRP A 169 -4.96 -0.17 -14.86
C TRP A 169 -4.07 -0.06 -16.09
N ASP A 170 -4.53 -0.59 -17.23
CA ASP A 170 -3.81 -0.61 -18.50
C ASP A 170 -3.17 0.73 -18.91
N ILE A 171 -3.92 1.83 -18.79
CA ILE A 171 -3.50 3.19 -19.17
C ILE A 171 -3.10 4.06 -17.98
N ALA A 172 -3.11 3.53 -16.78
CA ALA A 172 -2.72 4.20 -15.54
C ALA A 172 -1.87 3.25 -14.67
N PRO A 173 -0.64 2.92 -15.11
CA PRO A 173 0.23 2.02 -14.38
C PRO A 173 0.67 2.65 -13.06
N LEU A 174 0.79 1.81 -12.03
CA LEU A 174 1.39 2.18 -10.75
C LEU A 174 2.86 1.73 -10.77
N PRO A 175 3.82 2.66 -10.89
CA PRO A 175 5.22 2.29 -10.93
C PRO A 175 5.69 1.77 -9.58
N ALA A 176 6.40 0.65 -9.57
CA ALA A 176 7.15 0.20 -8.40
C ALA A 176 8.51 0.92 -8.39
N PRO A 177 8.88 1.65 -7.33
CA PRO A 177 10.18 2.29 -7.23
C PRO A 177 11.30 1.25 -7.08
N GLU A 178 12.54 1.68 -7.30
CA GLU A 178 13.73 0.85 -7.04
C GLU A 178 13.69 0.33 -5.58
N GLY A 179 14.07 -0.93 -5.40
CA GLY A 179 14.04 -1.58 -4.08
C GLY A 179 12.68 -2.17 -3.68
N VAL A 180 11.63 -2.03 -4.50
CA VAL A 180 10.33 -2.68 -4.30
C VAL A 180 10.13 -3.79 -5.33
N ALA A 181 9.97 -5.01 -4.84
CA ALA A 181 9.62 -6.19 -5.62
C ALA A 181 8.10 -6.33 -5.71
N GLN A 182 7.62 -6.98 -6.76
CA GLN A 182 6.20 -7.23 -6.96
C GLN A 182 5.92 -8.63 -7.51
N ALA A 183 4.74 -9.16 -7.15
CA ALA A 183 4.18 -10.35 -7.77
C ALA A 183 2.72 -10.11 -8.17
N VAL A 184 2.33 -10.63 -9.31
CA VAL A 184 0.94 -10.56 -9.76
C VAL A 184 0.08 -11.49 -8.91
N ILE A 185 -1.04 -10.97 -8.37
CA ILE A 185 -2.07 -11.73 -7.70
C ILE A 185 -3.10 -12.20 -8.73
N GLY A 186 -3.55 -11.31 -9.62
CA GLY A 186 -4.47 -11.61 -10.69
C GLY A 186 -5.12 -10.37 -11.28
N ASP A 187 -5.93 -10.57 -12.31
CA ASP A 187 -6.66 -9.54 -13.03
C ASP A 187 -8.13 -9.51 -12.57
N ASP A 188 -8.61 -8.36 -12.11
CA ASP A 188 -9.98 -8.11 -11.68
C ASP A 188 -10.75 -7.33 -12.76
N ARG A 189 -11.88 -7.87 -13.19
CA ARG A 189 -12.74 -7.24 -14.20
C ARG A 189 -13.59 -6.15 -13.57
N CYS A 190 -13.85 -5.11 -14.36
CA CYS A 190 -14.72 -4.01 -13.97
C CYS A 190 -16.00 -4.00 -14.84
N ASP A 191 -17.13 -3.77 -14.19
CA ASP A 191 -18.43 -3.61 -14.88
C ASP A 191 -18.89 -2.15 -14.83
N LEU A 192 -19.60 -1.72 -15.85
CA LEU A 192 -20.42 -0.52 -15.82
C LEU A 192 -21.69 -0.84 -15.04
N LEU A 193 -21.94 -0.09 -13.97
CA LEU A 193 -23.15 -0.24 -13.16
C LEU A 193 -24.10 0.89 -13.46
N VAL A 194 -25.34 0.54 -13.79
CA VAL A 194 -26.39 1.47 -14.19
C VAL A 194 -27.68 1.18 -13.43
N PRO A 195 -28.58 2.17 -13.25
CA PRO A 195 -29.93 1.92 -12.76
C PRO A 195 -30.68 0.91 -13.66
N GLU A 196 -31.53 0.07 -13.09
CA GLU A 196 -32.31 -0.96 -13.84
C GLU A 196 -33.13 -0.37 -14.99
N GLY A 197 -33.68 0.83 -14.84
CA GLY A 197 -34.42 1.55 -15.87
C GLY A 197 -33.56 2.33 -16.86
N HIS A 198 -32.23 2.23 -16.81
CA HIS A 198 -31.33 2.97 -17.69
C HIS A 198 -31.36 2.44 -19.12
N ALA A 199 -31.16 3.31 -20.13
CA ALA A 199 -31.17 2.92 -21.55
C ALA A 199 -30.10 1.85 -21.90
N LEU A 200 -29.04 1.75 -21.14
CA LEU A 200 -27.99 0.76 -21.31
C LEU A 200 -28.24 -0.57 -20.58
N ALA A 201 -29.24 -0.66 -19.69
CA ALA A 201 -29.46 -1.79 -18.79
C ALA A 201 -29.70 -3.13 -19.50
N GLY A 202 -30.33 -3.11 -20.69
CA GLY A 202 -30.62 -4.32 -21.48
C GLY A 202 -29.54 -4.69 -22.52
N ARG A 203 -28.42 -3.95 -22.55
CA ARG A 203 -27.38 -4.16 -23.57
C ARG A 203 -26.44 -5.29 -23.14
N GLU A 204 -26.10 -6.17 -24.07
CA GLU A 204 -25.11 -7.23 -23.85
C GLU A 204 -23.71 -6.67 -23.62
N ALA A 205 -23.34 -5.65 -24.39
CA ALA A 205 -22.10 -4.90 -24.25
C ALA A 205 -22.28 -3.46 -24.73
N VAL A 206 -21.47 -2.56 -24.17
CA VAL A 206 -21.45 -1.13 -24.50
C VAL A 206 -20.01 -0.72 -24.75
N ARG A 207 -19.79 0.10 -25.80
CA ARG A 207 -18.44 0.66 -26.06
C ARG A 207 -18.23 1.96 -25.30
N ARG A 208 -16.98 2.30 -25.05
CA ARG A 208 -16.59 3.49 -24.25
C ARG A 208 -17.08 4.80 -24.87
N GLU A 209 -17.12 4.88 -26.21
CA GLU A 209 -17.58 6.06 -26.95
C GLU A 209 -19.09 6.34 -26.74
N GLU A 210 -19.85 5.34 -26.39
CA GLU A 210 -21.30 5.46 -26.12
C GLU A 210 -21.58 6.11 -24.75
N LEU A 211 -20.56 6.25 -23.91
CA LEU A 211 -20.67 6.78 -22.55
C LEU A 211 -20.52 8.31 -22.44
N ALA A 212 -20.42 9.03 -23.57
CA ALA A 212 -20.14 10.46 -23.63
C ALA A 212 -21.19 11.34 -22.93
N LYS A 213 -22.43 10.85 -22.79
CA LYS A 213 -23.55 11.60 -22.21
C LYS A 213 -23.89 11.18 -20.79
N GLU A 214 -23.15 10.23 -20.24
CA GLU A 214 -23.45 9.68 -18.92
C GLU A 214 -23.02 10.61 -17.80
N ARG A 215 -23.81 10.64 -16.72
CA ARG A 215 -23.45 11.27 -15.45
C ARG A 215 -22.73 10.26 -14.58
N TRP A 216 -21.55 10.64 -14.09
CA TRP A 216 -20.68 9.71 -13.38
C TRP A 216 -20.75 9.87 -11.87
N VAL A 217 -20.79 8.73 -11.21
CA VAL A 217 -20.40 8.56 -9.80
C VAL A 217 -19.02 7.91 -9.80
N CYS A 218 -18.03 8.53 -9.18
CA CYS A 218 -16.63 8.10 -9.24
C CYS A 218 -15.95 8.36 -7.91
N GLN A 219 -14.73 7.84 -7.76
CA GLN A 219 -13.86 8.20 -6.65
C GLN A 219 -13.35 9.66 -6.77
N PRO A 220 -12.86 10.27 -5.65
CA PRO A 220 -12.26 11.61 -5.69
C PRO A 220 -11.02 11.69 -6.58
N PRO A 221 -10.66 12.89 -7.09
CA PRO A 221 -9.40 13.14 -7.77
C PRO A 221 -8.19 12.73 -6.92
N GLY A 222 -7.14 12.22 -7.57
CA GLY A 222 -5.94 11.73 -6.89
C GLY A 222 -5.99 10.24 -6.52
N THR A 223 -7.08 9.54 -6.81
CA THR A 223 -7.15 8.09 -6.70
C THR A 223 -6.88 7.40 -8.04
N VAL A 224 -6.31 6.19 -8.02
CA VAL A 224 -6.01 5.41 -9.23
C VAL A 224 -7.25 5.20 -10.10
N CYS A 225 -8.40 4.93 -9.48
CA CYS A 225 -9.65 4.68 -10.20
C CYS A 225 -10.23 5.93 -10.86
N HIS A 226 -10.14 7.09 -10.19
CA HIS A 226 -10.56 8.37 -10.79
C HIS A 226 -9.71 8.69 -12.02
N ASP A 227 -8.40 8.63 -11.89
CA ASP A 227 -7.47 9.00 -12.94
C ASP A 227 -7.61 8.08 -14.16
N TRP A 228 -7.81 6.79 -13.90
CA TRP A 228 -8.10 5.83 -14.95
C TRP A 228 -9.43 6.14 -15.66
N LEU A 229 -10.53 6.41 -14.94
CA LEU A 229 -11.83 6.72 -15.55
C LEU A 229 -11.72 7.95 -16.46
N VAL A 230 -11.13 9.03 -15.96
CA VAL A 230 -10.98 10.28 -16.72
C VAL A 230 -10.14 10.05 -17.98
N ARG A 231 -8.98 9.40 -17.86
CA ARG A 231 -8.11 9.09 -19.00
C ARG A 231 -8.81 8.19 -20.02
N THR A 232 -9.52 7.16 -19.54
CA THR A 232 -10.25 6.21 -20.40
C THR A 232 -11.32 6.90 -21.24
N LEU A 233 -12.14 7.75 -20.62
CA LEU A 233 -13.20 8.45 -21.33
C LEU A 233 -12.66 9.53 -22.26
N ARG A 234 -11.63 10.27 -21.83
CA ARG A 234 -10.96 11.25 -22.72
C ARG A 234 -10.31 10.59 -23.92
N ALA A 235 -9.69 9.42 -23.76
CA ALA A 235 -9.13 8.65 -24.87
C ALA A 235 -10.19 8.19 -25.87
N ALA A 236 -11.45 8.02 -25.43
CA ALA A 236 -12.60 7.74 -26.27
C ALA A 236 -13.31 9.02 -26.82
N GLY A 237 -12.69 10.20 -26.63
CA GLY A 237 -13.24 11.47 -27.07
C GLY A 237 -14.36 12.02 -26.19
N CYS A 238 -14.53 11.51 -24.96
CA CYS A 238 -15.60 11.87 -24.04
C CYS A 238 -15.02 12.64 -22.83
N GLU A 239 -15.53 13.84 -22.56
CA GLU A 239 -15.24 14.54 -21.29
C GLU A 239 -16.26 14.05 -20.24
N PRO A 240 -15.82 13.43 -19.12
CA PRO A 240 -16.73 12.85 -18.14
C PRO A 240 -17.46 13.91 -17.31
N ASP A 241 -18.79 13.82 -17.25
CA ASP A 241 -19.63 14.63 -16.35
C ASP A 241 -19.69 13.97 -14.96
N ILE A 242 -18.65 14.18 -14.11
CA ILE A 242 -18.58 13.61 -12.76
C ILE A 242 -19.43 14.46 -11.81
N ARG A 243 -20.62 13.97 -11.45
CA ARG A 243 -21.57 14.65 -10.56
C ARG A 243 -21.34 14.33 -9.09
N HIS A 244 -21.00 13.09 -8.75
CA HIS A 244 -20.84 12.64 -7.38
C HIS A 244 -19.49 11.98 -7.18
N ARG A 245 -18.88 12.22 -6.02
CA ARG A 245 -17.58 11.66 -5.62
C ARG A 245 -17.73 10.94 -4.30
N ALA A 246 -17.38 9.64 -4.30
CA ALA A 246 -17.37 8.80 -3.11
C ALA A 246 -16.21 7.80 -3.20
N GLU A 247 -15.42 7.67 -2.16
CA GLU A 247 -14.30 6.73 -2.11
C GLU A 247 -14.80 5.28 -2.04
N GLU A 248 -15.85 5.06 -1.28
CA GLU A 248 -16.37 3.76 -0.94
C GLU A 248 -17.35 3.26 -2.02
N ASN A 249 -17.09 2.04 -2.54
CA ASN A 249 -17.88 1.45 -3.63
C ASN A 249 -19.36 1.27 -3.27
N HIS A 250 -19.72 0.97 -2.01
CA HIS A 250 -21.13 0.81 -1.63
C HIS A 250 -21.87 2.14 -1.62
N THR A 251 -21.21 3.24 -1.30
CA THR A 251 -21.76 4.59 -1.45
C THR A 251 -22.03 4.88 -2.95
N GLN A 252 -21.09 4.53 -3.83
CA GLN A 252 -21.31 4.67 -5.28
C GLN A 252 -22.49 3.82 -5.75
N LEU A 253 -22.59 2.55 -5.30
CA LEU A 253 -23.71 1.67 -5.59
C LEU A 253 -25.06 2.25 -5.15
N ALA A 254 -25.12 2.83 -3.94
CA ALA A 254 -26.34 3.46 -3.44
C ALA A 254 -26.76 4.68 -4.28
N LEU A 255 -25.80 5.48 -4.75
CA LEU A 255 -26.08 6.60 -5.65
C LEU A 255 -26.55 6.14 -7.02
N VAL A 256 -25.98 5.04 -7.57
CA VAL A 256 -26.46 4.43 -8.82
C VAL A 256 -27.89 3.89 -8.64
N ALA A 257 -28.16 3.17 -7.53
CA ALA A 257 -29.51 2.65 -7.22
C ALA A 257 -30.57 3.77 -7.13
N ALA A 258 -30.17 4.95 -6.66
CA ALA A 258 -31.01 6.15 -6.60
C ALA A 258 -31.17 6.86 -7.96
N GLY A 259 -30.57 6.36 -9.06
CA GLY A 259 -30.68 6.95 -10.39
C GLY A 259 -29.83 8.23 -10.58
N LEU A 260 -28.85 8.48 -9.72
CA LEU A 260 -28.06 9.72 -9.71
C LEU A 260 -26.87 9.70 -10.68
N GLY A 261 -26.62 8.56 -11.35
CA GLY A 261 -25.58 8.41 -12.35
C GLY A 261 -25.21 6.96 -12.57
N VAL A 262 -24.13 6.72 -13.31
CA VAL A 262 -23.54 5.42 -13.57
C VAL A 262 -22.15 5.34 -12.93
N ALA A 263 -21.67 4.12 -12.65
CA ALA A 263 -20.35 3.93 -12.03
C ALA A 263 -19.60 2.77 -12.66
N MET A 264 -18.26 2.88 -12.67
CA MET A 264 -17.35 1.79 -13.02
C MET A 264 -16.85 1.14 -11.75
N ILE A 265 -17.29 -0.08 -11.43
CA ILE A 265 -16.92 -0.76 -10.18
C ILE A 265 -16.34 -2.14 -10.46
N PRO A 266 -15.10 -2.40 -10.00
CA PRO A 266 -14.48 -3.72 -10.08
C PRO A 266 -15.27 -4.79 -9.31
N ARG A 267 -15.11 -6.05 -9.72
CA ARG A 267 -15.86 -7.18 -9.13
C ARG A 267 -15.35 -7.61 -7.78
N LEU A 268 -14.05 -7.51 -7.56
CA LEU A 268 -13.44 -7.91 -6.29
C LEU A 268 -14.00 -7.06 -5.13
N GLY A 269 -14.52 -7.75 -4.11
CA GLY A 269 -15.04 -7.13 -2.90
C GLY A 269 -16.29 -6.26 -3.09
N ARG A 270 -16.92 -6.29 -4.28
CA ARG A 270 -18.14 -5.54 -4.56
C ARG A 270 -19.36 -6.13 -3.83
N GLY A 271 -19.40 -7.46 -3.69
CA GLY A 271 -20.56 -8.17 -3.18
C GLY A 271 -21.72 -8.23 -4.20
N PRO A 272 -22.90 -8.69 -3.78
CA PRO A 272 -24.10 -8.71 -4.62
C PRO A 272 -24.54 -7.27 -4.96
N LEU A 273 -25.08 -7.09 -6.15
CA LEU A 273 -25.65 -5.81 -6.55
C LEU A 273 -26.92 -5.52 -5.75
N PRO A 274 -27.14 -4.28 -5.28
CA PRO A 274 -28.39 -3.91 -4.66
C PRO A 274 -29.55 -3.93 -5.67
N ALA A 275 -30.79 -4.02 -5.17
CA ALA A 275 -31.97 -3.90 -6.00
C ALA A 275 -31.93 -2.56 -6.78
N GLY A 276 -32.39 -2.60 -8.02
CA GLY A 276 -32.41 -1.43 -8.91
C GLY A 276 -31.08 -1.10 -9.59
N VAL A 277 -30.02 -1.92 -9.42
CA VAL A 277 -28.74 -1.77 -10.13
C VAL A 277 -28.46 -2.99 -10.98
N VAL A 278 -28.07 -2.79 -12.22
CA VAL A 278 -27.63 -3.85 -13.13
C VAL A 278 -26.21 -3.60 -13.61
N ALA A 279 -25.48 -4.69 -13.85
CA ALA A 279 -24.15 -4.66 -14.44
C ALA A 279 -24.23 -4.80 -15.96
N VAL A 280 -23.57 -3.91 -16.67
CA VAL A 280 -23.42 -3.94 -18.12
C VAL A 280 -21.95 -4.14 -18.46
N ARG A 281 -21.68 -5.04 -19.39
CA ARG A 281 -20.31 -5.30 -19.85
C ARG A 281 -19.85 -4.15 -20.76
N LEU A 282 -18.62 -3.69 -20.57
CA LEU A 282 -17.96 -2.85 -21.56
C LEU A 282 -17.16 -3.71 -22.56
N ASP A 283 -17.01 -3.20 -23.76
CA ASP A 283 -16.17 -3.79 -24.80
C ASP A 283 -15.16 -2.75 -25.31
N PRO A 284 -13.86 -2.98 -25.11
CA PRO A 284 -13.25 -4.06 -24.34
C PRO A 284 -13.51 -3.97 -22.83
N VAL A 285 -13.55 -5.13 -22.16
CA VAL A 285 -13.76 -5.21 -20.70
C VAL A 285 -12.60 -4.55 -19.98
N PRO A 286 -12.85 -3.55 -19.13
CA PRO A 286 -11.80 -2.95 -18.31
C PRO A 286 -11.30 -3.95 -17.27
N VAL A 287 -9.98 -3.99 -17.11
CA VAL A 287 -9.31 -4.91 -16.19
C VAL A 287 -8.30 -4.13 -15.39
N ARG A 288 -8.31 -4.29 -14.07
CA ARG A 288 -7.23 -3.85 -13.21
C ARG A 288 -6.39 -5.05 -12.78
N ARG A 289 -5.08 -4.88 -12.77
CA ARG A 289 -4.15 -5.90 -12.32
C ARG A 289 -3.76 -5.66 -10.88
N LEU A 290 -3.90 -6.69 -10.06
CA LEU A 290 -3.54 -6.66 -8.65
C LEU A 290 -2.13 -7.21 -8.46
N TYR A 291 -1.37 -6.57 -7.57
CA TYR A 291 -0.02 -6.93 -7.19
C TYR A 291 0.12 -7.04 -5.68
N ALA A 292 0.92 -7.98 -5.23
CA ALA A 292 1.57 -7.93 -3.94
C ALA A 292 2.90 -7.19 -4.10
N LEU A 293 3.20 -6.24 -3.22
CA LEU A 293 4.40 -5.41 -3.22
C LEU A 293 5.13 -5.59 -1.89
N TRP A 294 6.45 -5.71 -1.92
CA TRP A 294 7.31 -5.79 -0.73
C TRP A 294 8.71 -5.26 -1.04
N ARG A 295 9.51 -4.95 -0.03
CA ARG A 295 10.91 -4.55 -0.26
C ARG A 295 11.74 -5.73 -0.77
N THR A 296 12.62 -5.49 -1.73
CA THR A 296 13.47 -6.52 -2.33
C THR A 296 14.30 -7.26 -1.28
N GLU A 297 14.77 -6.56 -0.24
CA GLU A 297 15.52 -7.12 0.87
C GLU A 297 14.72 -8.14 1.70
N ALA A 298 13.40 -7.97 1.76
CA ALA A 298 12.49 -8.86 2.48
C ALA A 298 12.02 -10.07 1.66
N ALA A 299 12.43 -10.20 0.39
CA ALA A 299 11.90 -11.22 -0.54
C ALA A 299 12.04 -12.66 -0.05
N ARG A 300 13.06 -12.95 0.78
CA ARG A 300 13.32 -14.27 1.35
C ARG A 300 12.71 -14.48 2.74
N ARG A 301 12.04 -13.48 3.29
CA ARG A 301 11.36 -13.58 4.57
C ARG A 301 10.21 -14.58 4.49
N PRO A 302 10.20 -15.66 5.32
CA PRO A 302 9.16 -16.69 5.24
C PRO A 302 7.74 -16.13 5.37
N ALA A 303 7.55 -15.10 6.19
CA ALA A 303 6.26 -14.42 6.35
C ALA A 303 5.77 -13.75 5.05
N ILE A 304 6.67 -13.11 4.28
CA ILE A 304 6.34 -12.51 2.97
C ILE A 304 5.97 -13.62 1.98
N THR A 305 6.77 -14.69 1.90
CA THR A 305 6.51 -15.81 0.98
C THR A 305 5.17 -16.46 1.27
N ALA A 306 4.84 -16.72 2.55
CA ALA A 306 3.57 -17.28 2.95
C ALA A 306 2.38 -16.35 2.58
N ALA A 307 2.50 -15.06 2.89
CA ALA A 307 1.45 -14.09 2.58
C ALA A 307 1.22 -13.92 1.07
N VAL A 308 2.29 -13.87 0.26
CA VAL A 308 2.17 -13.78 -1.21
C VAL A 308 1.51 -15.02 -1.78
N SER A 309 1.89 -16.22 -1.29
CA SER A 309 1.26 -17.47 -1.72
C SER A 309 -0.23 -17.52 -1.36
N ALA A 310 -0.59 -17.15 -0.14
CA ALA A 310 -1.99 -17.05 0.30
C ALA A 310 -2.78 -16.03 -0.54
N LEU A 311 -2.22 -14.83 -0.81
CA LEU A 311 -2.84 -13.82 -1.67
C LEU A 311 -3.13 -14.35 -3.08
N GLN A 312 -2.20 -15.08 -3.69
CA GLN A 312 -2.39 -15.68 -5.01
C GLN A 312 -3.46 -16.79 -5.00
N ALA A 313 -3.48 -17.65 -3.98
CA ALA A 313 -4.46 -18.71 -3.84
C ALA A 313 -5.87 -18.14 -3.63
N HIS A 314 -6.03 -17.21 -2.71
CA HIS A 314 -7.32 -16.53 -2.45
C HIS A 314 -7.75 -15.64 -3.62
N GLY A 315 -6.80 -15.06 -4.38
CA GLY A 315 -7.09 -14.32 -5.62
C GLY A 315 -7.81 -15.19 -6.65
N VAL A 316 -7.32 -16.40 -6.88
CA VAL A 316 -7.97 -17.38 -7.76
C VAL A 316 -9.37 -17.76 -7.23
N ALA A 317 -9.49 -18.02 -5.92
CA ALA A 317 -10.78 -18.34 -5.29
C ALA A 317 -11.79 -17.19 -5.36
N ALA A 318 -11.32 -15.94 -5.34
CA ALA A 318 -12.14 -14.74 -5.50
C ALA A 318 -12.49 -14.43 -6.97
N GLY A 319 -12.09 -15.28 -7.92
CA GLY A 319 -12.42 -15.14 -9.34
C GLY A 319 -11.49 -14.18 -10.11
N LEU A 320 -10.34 -13.83 -9.56
CA LEU A 320 -9.31 -13.12 -10.31
C LEU A 320 -8.74 -14.03 -11.41
N VAL A 321 -8.63 -13.49 -12.62
CA VAL A 321 -8.11 -14.26 -13.76
C VAL A 321 -6.58 -14.19 -13.72
N ARG A 322 -5.92 -15.34 -13.80
CA ARG A 322 -4.46 -15.36 -13.95
C ARG A 322 -4.10 -14.81 -15.34
N ALA A 323 -3.47 -13.66 -15.38
CA ALA A 323 -2.92 -13.15 -16.64
C ALA A 323 -1.86 -14.12 -17.17
N PRO A 324 -1.81 -14.39 -18.47
CA PRO A 324 -0.63 -15.02 -19.05
C PRO A 324 0.57 -14.13 -18.75
N ALA A 325 1.69 -14.74 -18.37
CA ALA A 325 2.92 -14.02 -18.08
C ALA A 325 3.34 -13.24 -19.33
N CYS A 326 2.94 -11.99 -19.40
CA CYS A 326 3.43 -11.07 -20.40
C CYS A 326 4.73 -10.49 -19.84
N ALA A 327 5.86 -10.95 -20.36
CA ALA A 327 7.14 -10.32 -20.12
C ALA A 327 7.02 -8.86 -20.58
N ARG A 328 7.01 -7.93 -19.63
CA ARG A 328 7.31 -6.53 -19.94
C ARG A 328 8.82 -6.47 -20.12
N THR A 329 9.27 -6.38 -21.38
CA THR A 329 10.62 -6.01 -21.77
C THR A 329 10.86 -4.55 -21.46
#